data_9c3a23e05bf8b73624e894c7f7bfea2f
#
_entry.id   9c3a23e05bf8b73624e894c7f7bfea2f
#
_cell.length_a   1.000
_cell.length_b   1.000
_cell.length_c   1.000
_cell.angle_alpha   90.00
_cell.angle_beta   90.00
_cell.angle_gamma   90.00
#
_symmetry.space_group_name_H-M   'P 1'
#
loop_
_entity.id
_entity.type
_entity.pdbx_description
1 polymer ?
#
loop_
_entity_poly.entity_id
_entity_poly.type
_entity_poly.pdbx_seq_one_letter_code
_entity_poly.pdbx_strand_id
1 'polypeptide(L)'
;MKLKFLLAIFAAAIPLAACVLETPSPAPSEVPPTAVSAPTLPVQSGTAAAGQPVKQFVDVGGARIAQYSSVPPMMIDTSAQYTAVIRTSLVNMDIELFAAMAPVTVNNFIFLANDGFYDGVIFHRVIPSFMIQSGDPLGQGTGGPGYKFQDEFVASLAFDQPGKLAMANSGPATNGSQFFVTTVPTPHLNGLHTIFGQIVQGQDVADAISLVQSGPGNRPVTPVIILGIDIAKNP
;
A
#
# COMPACT_ATOMS: atom_id res chain seq x y z
N MET A 1 -37.53 59.88 47.94
CA MET A 1 -38.27 58.62 47.78
C MET A 1 -37.25 57.49 47.73
N LYS A 2 -37.11 56.66 48.77
CA LYS A 2 -36.10 55.60 48.92
C LYS A 2 -36.75 54.26 48.61
N LEU A 3 -36.36 53.62 47.50
CA LEU A 3 -36.87 52.31 47.13
C LEU A 3 -35.93 51.24 47.75
N LYS A 4 -36.47 50.47 48.65
CA LYS A 4 -35.78 49.37 49.31
C LYS A 4 -35.90 48.11 48.41
N PHE A 5 -34.77 47.59 47.91
CA PHE A 5 -34.74 46.30 47.29
C PHE A 5 -34.61 45.19 48.37
N LEU A 6 -35.58 44.28 48.38
CA LEU A 6 -35.62 43.11 49.21
C LEU A 6 -34.88 41.97 48.52
N LEU A 7 -33.79 41.49 49.11
CA LEU A 7 -33.01 40.37 48.58
C LEU A 7 -33.61 39.06 49.12
N ALA A 8 -34.25 38.27 48.27
CA ALA A 8 -34.70 36.92 48.62
C ALA A 8 -33.60 35.92 48.35
N ILE A 9 -33.11 35.26 49.42
CA ILE A 9 -32.17 34.20 49.35
C ILE A 9 -32.93 32.88 49.14
N PHE A 10 -32.83 32.30 47.96
CA PHE A 10 -33.29 30.92 47.67
C PHE A 10 -32.18 29.96 47.99
N ALA A 11 -32.37 29.19 49.07
CA ALA A 11 -31.52 28.04 49.37
C ALA A 11 -31.92 26.85 48.50
N ALA A 12 -31.11 26.55 47.47
CA ALA A 12 -31.29 25.34 46.67
C ALA A 12 -30.58 24.18 47.33
N ALA A 13 -31.34 23.20 47.80
CA ALA A 13 -30.83 21.93 48.27
C ALA A 13 -30.32 21.10 47.08
N ILE A 14 -29.04 20.77 47.05
CA ILE A 14 -28.43 19.87 46.09
C ILE A 14 -28.62 18.43 46.58
N PRO A 15 -29.30 17.53 45.83
CA PRO A 15 -29.32 16.11 46.16
C PRO A 15 -27.94 15.49 45.86
N LEU A 16 -27.40 14.79 46.84
CA LEU A 16 -26.22 13.94 46.76
C LEU A 16 -26.55 12.77 45.79
N ALA A 17 -26.16 12.88 44.51
CA ALA A 17 -26.20 11.74 43.62
C ALA A 17 -25.04 10.78 43.97
N ALA A 18 -25.39 9.59 44.44
CA ALA A 18 -24.45 8.50 44.65
C ALA A 18 -23.80 8.14 43.32
N CYS A 19 -22.51 8.40 43.18
CA CYS A 19 -21.68 7.86 42.10
C CYS A 19 -21.63 6.35 42.22
N VAL A 20 -22.41 5.65 41.43
CA VAL A 20 -22.19 4.22 41.16
C VAL A 20 -20.96 4.17 40.24
N LEU A 21 -19.87 3.61 40.77
CA LEU A 21 -18.70 3.25 40.00
C LEU A 21 -19.12 2.11 39.03
N GLU A 22 -19.46 2.45 37.81
CA GLU A 22 -19.55 1.46 36.74
C GLU A 22 -18.12 0.99 36.44
N THR A 23 -17.86 -0.27 36.74
CA THR A 23 -16.66 -0.96 36.27
C THR A 23 -16.69 -0.99 34.73
N PRO A 24 -15.61 -0.58 34.02
CA PRO A 24 -15.57 -0.70 32.57
C PRO A 24 -15.70 -2.17 32.20
N SER A 25 -16.72 -2.46 31.39
CA SER A 25 -16.88 -3.75 30.72
C SER A 25 -15.63 -4.03 29.89
N PRO A 26 -15.05 -5.24 29.94
CA PRO A 26 -13.92 -5.57 29.09
C PRO A 26 -14.33 -5.41 27.63
N ALA A 27 -13.52 -4.71 26.85
CA ALA A 27 -13.66 -4.59 25.42
C ALA A 27 -13.76 -5.99 24.80
N PRO A 28 -14.62 -6.21 23.78
CA PRO A 28 -14.64 -7.47 23.08
C PRO A 28 -13.25 -7.75 22.52
N SER A 29 -12.65 -8.89 22.88
CA SER A 29 -11.43 -9.40 22.25
C SER A 29 -11.69 -9.50 20.76
N GLU A 30 -11.01 -8.67 19.97
CA GLU A 30 -10.92 -8.88 18.54
C GLU A 30 -10.25 -10.24 18.32
N VAL A 31 -11.06 -11.21 17.90
CA VAL A 31 -10.57 -12.47 17.38
C VAL A 31 -9.84 -12.10 16.06
N PRO A 32 -8.53 -12.37 15.94
CA PRO A 32 -7.85 -12.13 14.67
C PRO A 32 -8.56 -12.94 13.59
N PRO A 33 -8.76 -12.40 12.38
CA PRO A 33 -9.41 -13.11 11.30
C PRO A 33 -8.65 -14.41 11.06
N THR A 34 -9.36 -15.52 11.18
CA THR A 34 -8.83 -16.85 10.87
C THR A 34 -8.24 -16.80 9.47
N ALA A 35 -6.92 -16.94 9.38
CA ALA A 35 -6.21 -17.03 8.12
C ALA A 35 -6.77 -18.25 7.36
N VAL A 36 -7.58 -17.99 6.35
CA VAL A 36 -7.92 -19.01 5.37
C VAL A 36 -6.61 -19.36 4.67
N SER A 37 -6.10 -20.55 4.95
CA SER A 37 -4.91 -21.08 4.30
C SER A 37 -5.12 -21.08 2.80
N ALA A 38 -4.44 -20.16 2.10
CA ALA A 38 -4.31 -20.25 0.66
C ALA A 38 -3.63 -21.59 0.33
N PRO A 39 -3.99 -22.26 -0.77
CA PRO A 39 -3.35 -23.49 -1.16
C PRO A 39 -1.86 -23.26 -1.30
N THR A 40 -1.07 -24.00 -0.53
CA THR A 40 0.39 -23.98 -0.53
C THR A 40 0.86 -24.57 -1.86
N LEU A 41 1.22 -23.69 -2.80
CA LEU A 41 1.99 -24.14 -3.96
C LEU A 41 3.39 -24.53 -3.49
N PRO A 42 3.98 -25.60 -4.01
CA PRO A 42 5.28 -26.07 -3.57
C PRO A 42 6.34 -25.00 -3.83
N VAL A 43 7.08 -24.63 -2.79
CA VAL A 43 8.29 -23.82 -2.91
C VAL A 43 9.32 -24.66 -3.67
N GLN A 44 9.44 -24.40 -4.95
CA GLN A 44 10.52 -24.97 -5.75
C GLN A 44 11.80 -24.16 -5.48
N SER A 45 12.65 -24.67 -4.61
CA SER A 45 14.06 -24.30 -4.51
C SER A 45 14.79 -24.88 -5.72
N GLY A 46 14.65 -24.25 -6.87
CA GLY A 46 15.37 -24.60 -8.08
C GLY A 46 16.38 -23.50 -8.40
N THR A 47 17.67 -23.82 -8.33
CA THR A 47 18.72 -23.10 -9.05
C THR A 47 18.44 -23.27 -10.55
N ALA A 48 17.54 -22.46 -11.09
CA ALA A 48 17.28 -22.41 -12.51
C ALA A 48 18.41 -21.62 -13.17
N ALA A 49 19.07 -22.21 -14.17
CA ALA A 49 19.84 -21.47 -15.15
C ALA A 49 19.01 -20.28 -15.64
N ALA A 50 19.66 -19.12 -15.84
CA ALA A 50 19.03 -17.82 -16.09
C ALA A 50 18.14 -17.81 -17.35
N GLY A 51 16.94 -18.37 -17.25
CA GLY A 51 15.87 -18.23 -18.23
C GLY A 51 14.88 -17.17 -17.76
N GLN A 52 14.28 -16.45 -18.70
CA GLN A 52 13.18 -15.52 -18.40
C GLN A 52 12.03 -16.27 -17.72
N PRO A 53 11.33 -15.66 -16.72
CA PRO A 53 10.17 -16.28 -16.10
C PRO A 53 9.10 -16.59 -17.14
N VAL A 54 8.56 -17.80 -17.08
CA VAL A 54 7.49 -18.19 -18.00
C VAL A 54 6.19 -17.51 -17.55
N LYS A 55 5.66 -16.64 -18.41
CA LYS A 55 4.34 -16.03 -18.21
C LYS A 55 3.25 -17.03 -18.53
N GLN A 56 2.31 -17.19 -17.63
CA GLN A 56 1.10 -18.00 -17.83
C GLN A 56 -0.12 -17.21 -17.38
N PHE A 57 -1.27 -17.53 -17.94
CA PHE A 57 -2.53 -16.96 -17.49
C PHE A 57 -3.27 -18.00 -16.67
N VAL A 58 -3.71 -17.62 -15.47
CA VAL A 58 -4.48 -18.46 -14.57
C VAL A 58 -5.83 -17.82 -14.29
N ASP A 59 -6.86 -18.64 -14.15
CA ASP A 59 -8.19 -18.20 -13.77
C ASP A 59 -8.32 -18.27 -12.25
N VAL A 60 -8.54 -17.13 -11.62
CA VAL A 60 -8.72 -17.00 -10.16
C VAL A 60 -10.00 -16.24 -9.90
N GLY A 61 -10.98 -16.92 -9.30
CA GLY A 61 -12.26 -16.30 -8.96
C GLY A 61 -13.03 -15.69 -10.15
N GLY A 62 -12.83 -16.24 -11.36
CA GLY A 62 -13.43 -15.73 -12.60
C GLY A 62 -12.64 -14.63 -13.29
N ALA A 63 -11.53 -14.17 -12.72
CA ALA A 63 -10.61 -13.24 -13.36
C ALA A 63 -9.41 -13.99 -13.95
N ARG A 64 -9.04 -13.68 -15.19
CA ARG A 64 -7.86 -14.23 -15.86
C ARG A 64 -6.67 -13.30 -15.63
N ILE A 65 -5.69 -13.74 -14.81
CA ILE A 65 -4.54 -12.95 -14.43
C ILE A 65 -3.23 -13.56 -14.92
N ALA A 66 -2.24 -12.71 -15.19
CA ALA A 66 -0.89 -13.14 -15.50
C ALA A 66 -0.17 -13.60 -14.22
N GLN A 67 0.51 -14.73 -14.30
CA GLN A 67 1.45 -15.21 -13.28
C GLN A 67 2.75 -15.67 -13.95
N TYR A 68 3.82 -15.68 -13.19
CA TYR A 68 5.15 -16.03 -13.67
C TYR A 68 5.74 -17.15 -12.81
N SER A 69 6.53 -18.01 -13.45
CA SER A 69 7.09 -19.20 -12.82
C SER A 69 8.14 -18.93 -11.73
N SER A 70 8.74 -17.74 -11.75
CA SER A 70 9.81 -17.35 -10.80
C SER A 70 9.99 -15.83 -10.76
N VAL A 71 10.77 -15.36 -9.80
CA VAL A 71 11.28 -13.97 -9.77
C VAL A 71 12.12 -13.74 -11.04
N PRO A 72 12.00 -12.56 -11.69
CA PRO A 72 12.79 -12.24 -12.87
C PRO A 72 14.31 -12.22 -12.53
N PRO A 73 15.17 -12.70 -13.42
CA PRO A 73 16.61 -12.52 -13.26
C PRO A 73 16.94 -11.02 -13.27
N MET A 74 18.11 -10.64 -12.74
CA MET A 74 18.55 -9.25 -12.76
C MET A 74 18.76 -8.79 -14.22
N MET A 75 17.95 -7.84 -14.66
CA MET A 75 17.93 -7.29 -16.02
C MET A 75 18.30 -5.82 -16.08
N ILE A 76 18.21 -5.14 -14.94
CA ILE A 76 18.53 -3.71 -14.87
C ILE A 76 20.02 -3.50 -14.56
N ASP A 77 20.50 -2.33 -14.94
CA ASP A 77 21.80 -1.83 -14.54
C ASP A 77 21.64 -1.07 -13.21
N THR A 78 22.11 -1.65 -12.12
CA THR A 78 21.93 -1.09 -10.77
C THR A 78 22.69 0.22 -10.54
N SER A 79 23.62 0.59 -11.43
CA SER A 79 24.32 1.88 -11.40
C SER A 79 23.61 3.00 -12.16
N ALA A 80 22.62 2.65 -12.98
CA ALA A 80 21.84 3.62 -13.73
C ALA A 80 20.68 4.19 -12.91
N GLN A 81 20.23 5.37 -13.28
CA GLN A 81 19.03 5.98 -12.75
C GLN A 81 17.80 5.54 -13.56
N TYR A 82 16.70 5.27 -12.89
CA TYR A 82 15.44 4.92 -13.54
C TYR A 82 14.31 5.81 -13.03
N THR A 83 13.42 6.16 -13.94
CA THR A 83 12.16 6.82 -13.64
C THR A 83 11.00 5.98 -14.13
N ALA A 84 9.89 6.02 -13.38
CA ALA A 84 8.63 5.42 -13.77
C ALA A 84 7.56 6.50 -13.83
N VAL A 85 6.76 6.51 -14.91
CA VAL A 85 5.55 7.33 -15.01
C VAL A 85 4.35 6.40 -14.84
N ILE A 86 3.69 6.47 -13.69
CA ILE A 86 2.44 5.73 -13.47
C ILE A 86 1.31 6.56 -14.05
N ARG A 87 0.80 6.12 -15.21
CA ARG A 87 -0.36 6.74 -15.87
C ARG A 87 -1.64 6.21 -15.23
N THR A 88 -2.46 7.11 -14.70
CA THR A 88 -3.72 6.73 -14.06
C THR A 88 -4.93 7.29 -14.82
N SER A 89 -6.12 6.79 -14.48
CA SER A 89 -7.39 7.34 -14.99
C SER A 89 -7.68 8.76 -14.50
N LEU A 90 -6.89 9.32 -13.59
CA LEU A 90 -6.93 10.73 -13.21
C LEU A 90 -5.80 11.50 -13.89
N VAL A 91 -4.59 11.47 -13.35
CA VAL A 91 -3.38 12.13 -13.86
C VAL A 91 -2.18 11.24 -13.57
N ASN A 92 -1.01 11.56 -14.12
CA ASN A 92 0.22 10.79 -13.96
C ASN A 92 0.96 11.13 -12.65
N MET A 93 1.74 10.17 -12.18
CA MET A 93 2.72 10.35 -11.10
C MET A 93 4.10 9.93 -11.63
N ASP A 94 5.08 10.83 -11.51
CA ASP A 94 6.46 10.57 -11.92
C ASP A 94 7.28 10.17 -10.69
N ILE A 95 8.00 9.06 -10.79
CA ILE A 95 8.66 8.42 -9.65
C ILE A 95 10.12 8.15 -10.00
N GLU A 96 11.03 8.59 -9.17
CA GLU A 96 12.42 8.12 -9.17
C GLU A 96 12.49 6.73 -8.53
N LEU A 97 13.16 5.77 -9.19
CA LEU A 97 13.36 4.41 -8.68
C LEU A 97 14.76 4.24 -8.11
N PHE A 98 14.88 3.63 -6.97
CA PHE A 98 16.14 3.48 -6.22
C PHE A 98 16.88 2.19 -6.57
N ALA A 99 17.28 2.04 -7.84
CA ALA A 99 17.89 0.82 -8.39
C ALA A 99 19.16 0.38 -7.66
N ALA A 100 19.99 1.31 -7.20
CA ALA A 100 21.20 1.01 -6.43
C ALA A 100 20.92 0.55 -4.99
N MET A 101 19.76 0.94 -4.41
CA MET A 101 19.44 0.69 -3.00
C MET A 101 18.50 -0.51 -2.81
N ALA A 102 17.59 -0.74 -3.76
CA ALA A 102 16.66 -1.86 -3.74
C ALA A 102 16.63 -2.56 -5.11
N PRO A 103 17.77 -3.12 -5.56
CA PRO A 103 17.94 -3.61 -6.92
C PRO A 103 16.96 -4.73 -7.31
N VAL A 104 16.70 -5.68 -6.42
CA VAL A 104 15.77 -6.80 -6.71
C VAL A 104 14.34 -6.28 -6.85
N THR A 105 13.93 -5.37 -5.98
CA THR A 105 12.59 -4.78 -5.98
C THR A 105 12.37 -3.91 -7.21
N VAL A 106 13.34 -3.05 -7.55
CA VAL A 106 13.27 -2.21 -8.75
C VAL A 106 13.27 -3.06 -10.02
N ASN A 107 14.14 -4.09 -10.09
CA ASN A 107 14.15 -5.05 -11.19
C ASN A 107 12.80 -5.74 -11.38
N ASN A 108 12.19 -6.21 -10.29
CA ASN A 108 10.88 -6.83 -10.30
C ASN A 108 9.79 -5.87 -10.80
N PHE A 109 9.78 -4.64 -10.27
CA PHE A 109 8.80 -3.62 -10.65
C PHE A 109 8.93 -3.25 -12.15
N ILE A 110 10.15 -3.02 -12.64
CA ILE A 110 10.43 -2.71 -14.04
C ILE A 110 10.04 -3.88 -14.96
N PHE A 111 10.38 -5.12 -14.58
CA PHE A 111 9.99 -6.30 -15.34
C PHE A 111 8.47 -6.38 -15.50
N LEU A 112 7.72 -6.27 -14.41
CA LEU A 112 6.26 -6.34 -14.42
C LEU A 112 5.63 -5.18 -15.18
N ALA A 113 6.18 -3.96 -15.04
CA ALA A 113 5.72 -2.78 -15.76
C ALA A 113 5.89 -2.95 -17.29
N ASN A 114 7.09 -3.35 -17.73
CA ASN A 114 7.40 -3.55 -19.15
C ASN A 114 6.60 -4.68 -19.79
N ASP A 115 6.17 -5.68 -19.00
CA ASP A 115 5.34 -6.79 -19.48
C ASP A 115 3.83 -6.46 -19.44
N GLY A 116 3.45 -5.22 -19.08
CA GLY A 116 2.07 -4.76 -19.00
C GLY A 116 1.26 -5.39 -17.86
N PHE A 117 1.93 -5.93 -16.83
CA PHE A 117 1.26 -6.56 -15.69
C PHE A 117 0.34 -5.63 -14.92
N TYR A 118 0.70 -4.34 -14.87
CA TYR A 118 -0.05 -3.32 -14.13
C TYR A 118 -1.17 -2.66 -14.94
N ASP A 119 -1.28 -2.94 -16.25
CA ASP A 119 -2.27 -2.32 -17.11
C ASP A 119 -3.69 -2.78 -16.71
N GLY A 120 -4.56 -1.81 -16.44
CA GLY A 120 -5.91 -2.07 -15.96
C GLY A 120 -6.03 -2.39 -14.47
N VAL A 121 -4.93 -2.49 -13.74
CA VAL A 121 -4.95 -2.73 -12.29
C VAL A 121 -5.44 -1.49 -11.56
N ILE A 122 -6.28 -1.70 -10.54
CA ILE A 122 -6.90 -0.61 -9.77
C ILE A 122 -6.12 -0.30 -8.49
N PHE A 123 -6.29 0.92 -7.98
CA PHE A 123 -5.99 1.21 -6.58
C PHE A 123 -7.12 0.61 -5.73
N HIS A 124 -6.85 -0.57 -5.18
CA HIS A 124 -7.87 -1.35 -4.47
C HIS A 124 -8.06 -0.95 -3.00
N ARG A 125 -7.13 -0.18 -2.43
CA ARG A 125 -7.20 0.35 -1.06
C ARG A 125 -6.61 1.75 -1.01
N VAL A 126 -7.40 2.73 -0.56
CA VAL A 126 -6.98 4.13 -0.43
C VAL A 126 -7.37 4.65 0.95
N ILE A 127 -6.44 5.28 1.65
CA ILE A 127 -6.68 5.80 2.99
C ILE A 127 -6.17 7.24 3.05
N PRO A 128 -7.04 8.22 3.27
CA PRO A 128 -6.66 9.61 3.47
C PRO A 128 -5.61 9.75 4.59
N SER A 129 -4.64 10.63 4.38
CA SER A 129 -3.55 10.87 5.34
C SER A 129 -2.78 9.60 5.72
N PHE A 130 -2.62 8.68 4.77
CA PHE A 130 -1.81 7.49 4.94
C PHE A 130 -1.18 7.02 3.63
N MET A 131 -1.92 6.30 2.77
CA MET A 131 -1.37 5.74 1.54
C MET A 131 -2.45 5.36 0.51
N ILE A 132 -2.02 5.13 -0.72
CA ILE A 132 -2.78 4.50 -1.79
C ILE A 132 -2.08 3.22 -2.22
N GLN A 133 -2.81 2.09 -2.33
CA GLN A 133 -2.26 0.77 -2.62
C GLN A 133 -2.83 0.19 -3.90
N SER A 134 -1.94 -0.39 -4.72
CA SER A 134 -2.25 -1.00 -6.02
C SER A 134 -1.38 -2.24 -6.27
N GLY A 135 -1.30 -2.68 -7.54
CA GLY A 135 -0.42 -3.78 -7.99
C GLY A 135 -1.00 -5.18 -7.78
N ASP A 136 -2.25 -5.28 -7.37
CA ASP A 136 -2.99 -6.56 -7.30
C ASP A 136 -3.84 -6.75 -8.56
N PRO A 137 -3.54 -7.73 -9.43
CA PRO A 137 -4.32 -7.98 -10.64
C PRO A 137 -5.76 -8.45 -10.37
N LEU A 138 -6.06 -8.94 -9.15
CA LEU A 138 -7.42 -9.27 -8.72
C LEU A 138 -8.15 -8.05 -8.13
N GLY A 139 -7.40 -7.02 -7.73
CA GLY A 139 -7.94 -5.83 -7.08
C GLY A 139 -8.62 -6.11 -5.74
N GLN A 140 -8.22 -7.14 -5.01
CA GLN A 140 -8.81 -7.58 -3.74
C GLN A 140 -7.81 -7.57 -2.56
N GLY A 141 -6.54 -7.26 -2.84
CA GLY A 141 -5.43 -7.29 -1.87
C GLY A 141 -4.79 -8.68 -1.71
N THR A 142 -5.21 -9.68 -2.49
CA THR A 142 -4.76 -11.07 -2.36
C THR A 142 -4.03 -11.60 -3.58
N GLY A 143 -4.11 -10.93 -4.71
CA GLY A 143 -3.44 -11.30 -5.96
C GLY A 143 -1.97 -10.90 -6.00
N GLY A 144 -1.25 -11.46 -6.96
CA GLY A 144 0.16 -11.20 -7.15
C GLY A 144 0.73 -11.88 -8.40
N PRO A 145 2.04 -11.80 -8.63
CA PRO A 145 2.69 -12.23 -9.85
C PRO A 145 2.97 -13.75 -9.90
N GLY A 146 2.53 -14.52 -8.91
CA GLY A 146 2.76 -15.97 -8.84
C GLY A 146 4.01 -16.39 -8.04
N TYR A 147 4.81 -15.43 -7.58
CA TYR A 147 6.00 -15.64 -6.76
C TYR A 147 6.10 -14.61 -5.64
N LYS A 148 7.04 -14.86 -4.72
CA LYS A 148 7.40 -13.93 -3.64
C LYS A 148 8.92 -13.77 -3.60
N PHE A 149 9.40 -12.63 -3.06
CA PHE A 149 10.83 -12.35 -2.90
C PHE A 149 11.13 -11.60 -1.61
N GLN A 150 12.42 -11.52 -1.27
CA GLN A 150 12.96 -10.99 -0.02
C GLN A 150 12.76 -9.47 0.08
N ASP A 151 12.81 -8.97 1.31
CA ASP A 151 12.85 -7.54 1.59
C ASP A 151 14.25 -6.97 1.37
N GLU A 152 14.33 -5.69 0.99
CA GLU A 152 15.55 -4.92 0.84
C GLU A 152 15.46 -3.67 1.74
N PHE A 153 15.74 -3.85 3.04
CA PHE A 153 15.72 -2.75 3.98
C PHE A 153 17.03 -1.99 3.98
N VAL A 154 16.98 -0.68 3.72
CA VAL A 154 18.13 0.22 3.68
C VAL A 154 17.95 1.28 4.76
N ALA A 155 18.91 1.38 5.67
CA ALA A 155 18.83 2.26 6.83
C ALA A 155 18.69 3.77 6.49
N SER A 156 19.18 4.19 5.33
CA SER A 156 19.03 5.55 4.82
C SER A 156 17.68 5.85 4.17
N LEU A 157 16.87 4.83 3.88
CA LEU A 157 15.53 4.98 3.33
C LEU A 157 14.50 4.89 4.45
N ALA A 158 13.83 5.99 4.72
CA ALA A 158 12.81 6.10 5.76
C ALA A 158 11.52 6.67 5.20
N PHE A 159 10.40 6.34 5.84
CA PHE A 159 9.09 6.93 5.57
C PHE A 159 8.95 8.28 6.27
N ASP A 160 9.87 9.19 6.01
CA ASP A 160 10.05 10.51 6.64
C ASP A 160 9.29 11.64 5.94
N GLN A 161 8.83 11.39 4.72
CA GLN A 161 8.07 12.34 3.90
C GLN A 161 7.02 11.62 3.05
N PRO A 162 6.02 12.34 2.48
CA PRO A 162 5.07 11.74 1.55
C PRO A 162 5.74 11.30 0.24
N GLY A 163 5.05 10.50 -0.55
CA GLY A 163 5.49 10.08 -1.87
C GLY A 163 6.46 8.90 -1.90
N LYS A 164 6.70 8.22 -0.77
CA LYS A 164 7.51 6.99 -0.77
C LYS A 164 6.74 5.88 -1.50
N LEU A 165 7.37 5.31 -2.53
CA LEU A 165 6.91 4.09 -3.19
C LEU A 165 7.54 2.90 -2.50
N ALA A 166 6.70 1.99 -1.99
CA ALA A 166 7.14 0.83 -1.22
C ALA A 166 6.32 -0.42 -1.51
N MET A 167 6.92 -1.59 -1.26
CA MET A 167 6.25 -2.88 -1.44
C MET A 167 5.23 -3.14 -0.34
N ALA A 168 4.02 -3.52 -0.72
CA ALA A 168 3.07 -4.15 0.18
C ALA A 168 3.46 -5.63 0.36
N ASN A 169 3.37 -6.12 1.60
CA ASN A 169 3.67 -7.50 1.95
C ASN A 169 2.71 -8.03 3.03
N SER A 170 2.77 -9.34 3.28
CA SER A 170 2.02 -10.04 4.34
C SER A 170 2.96 -10.57 5.42
N GLY A 171 4.03 -9.86 5.71
CA GLY A 171 5.12 -10.24 6.60
C GLY A 171 6.45 -10.39 5.84
N PRO A 172 7.53 -10.74 6.51
CA PRO A 172 8.87 -10.81 5.94
C PRO A 172 8.95 -11.70 4.70
N ALA A 173 9.71 -11.25 3.69
CA ALA A 173 9.99 -12.01 2.48
C ALA A 173 8.73 -12.42 1.66
N THR A 174 7.69 -11.59 1.68
CA THR A 174 6.46 -11.85 0.93
C THR A 174 6.15 -10.79 -0.12
N ASN A 175 7.15 -10.02 -0.54
CA ASN A 175 7.00 -9.06 -1.63
C ASN A 175 6.57 -9.77 -2.93
N GLY A 176 5.75 -9.11 -3.74
CA GLY A 176 5.27 -9.64 -5.01
C GLY A 176 5.12 -8.52 -6.05
N SER A 177 3.88 -8.21 -6.42
CA SER A 177 3.58 -7.10 -7.32
C SER A 177 2.90 -5.92 -6.64
N GLN A 178 2.32 -6.12 -5.45
CA GLN A 178 1.59 -5.06 -4.78
C GLN A 178 2.52 -4.00 -4.19
N PHE A 179 2.18 -2.74 -4.40
CA PHE A 179 2.91 -1.59 -3.89
C PHE A 179 1.96 -0.54 -3.33
N PHE A 180 2.50 0.38 -2.54
CA PHE A 180 1.77 1.55 -2.08
C PHE A 180 2.61 2.82 -2.21
N VAL A 181 1.91 3.95 -2.27
CA VAL A 181 2.51 5.28 -2.23
C VAL A 181 1.98 6.00 -1.01
N THR A 182 2.86 6.57 -0.20
CA THR A 182 2.47 7.32 1.00
C THR A 182 2.00 8.73 0.64
N THR A 183 0.99 9.24 1.37
CA THR A 183 0.50 10.62 1.23
C THR A 183 0.93 11.53 2.38
N VAL A 184 1.51 10.95 3.42
CA VAL A 184 2.10 11.65 4.58
C VAL A 184 3.33 10.86 5.07
N PRO A 185 4.17 11.43 5.97
CA PRO A 185 5.19 10.65 6.66
C PRO A 185 4.56 9.50 7.47
N THR A 186 5.14 8.28 7.35
CA THR A 186 4.63 7.07 8.01
C THR A 186 5.77 6.29 8.70
N PRO A 187 6.47 6.89 9.68
CA PRO A 187 7.69 6.31 10.25
C PRO A 187 7.47 4.95 10.94
N HIS A 188 6.24 4.60 11.29
CA HIS A 188 5.88 3.30 11.85
C HIS A 188 6.02 2.14 10.83
N LEU A 189 6.22 2.43 9.54
CA LEU A 189 6.47 1.45 8.48
C LEU A 189 7.96 1.19 8.23
N ASN A 190 8.87 1.92 8.90
CA ASN A 190 10.31 1.74 8.75
C ASN A 190 10.72 0.31 9.13
N GLY A 191 11.53 -0.33 8.26
CA GLY A 191 11.99 -1.70 8.47
C GLY A 191 10.93 -2.80 8.32
N LEU A 192 9.71 -2.45 7.87
CA LEU A 192 8.61 -3.38 7.60
C LEU A 192 8.31 -3.53 6.11
N HIS A 193 8.60 -2.50 5.31
CA HIS A 193 8.32 -2.44 3.88
C HIS A 193 9.54 -1.92 3.12
N THR A 194 9.88 -2.56 2.01
CA THR A 194 10.96 -2.12 1.14
C THR A 194 10.57 -0.84 0.42
N ILE A 195 11.25 0.27 0.71
CA ILE A 195 11.13 1.51 -0.04
C ILE A 195 12.00 1.37 -1.30
N PHE A 196 11.44 1.58 -2.48
CA PHE A 196 12.17 1.43 -3.73
C PHE A 196 12.00 2.59 -4.71
N GLY A 197 11.31 3.68 -4.28
CA GLY A 197 11.17 4.89 -5.07
C GLY A 197 10.56 6.05 -4.29
N GLN A 198 10.53 7.20 -4.96
CA GLN A 198 9.99 8.47 -4.46
C GLN A 198 9.27 9.20 -5.57
N ILE A 199 8.06 9.70 -5.32
CA ILE A 199 7.40 10.65 -6.23
C ILE A 199 8.27 11.90 -6.33
N VAL A 200 8.57 12.29 -7.57
CA VAL A 200 9.26 13.55 -7.90
C VAL A 200 8.30 14.59 -8.51
N GLN A 201 7.19 14.12 -9.12
CA GLN A 201 6.11 14.97 -9.61
C GLN A 201 4.76 14.23 -9.49
N GLY A 202 3.68 14.95 -9.12
CA GLY A 202 2.35 14.36 -9.00
C GLY A 202 2.02 13.84 -7.60
N GLN A 203 2.61 14.39 -6.53
CA GLN A 203 2.20 14.08 -5.15
C GLN A 203 0.73 14.44 -4.91
N ASP A 204 0.27 15.56 -5.45
CA ASP A 204 -1.11 16.01 -5.41
C ASP A 204 -2.09 15.00 -6.06
N VAL A 205 -1.61 14.23 -7.05
CA VAL A 205 -2.38 13.14 -7.67
C VAL A 205 -2.54 11.98 -6.69
N ALA A 206 -1.47 11.57 -6.00
CA ALA A 206 -1.55 10.55 -4.96
C ALA A 206 -2.49 10.98 -3.82
N ASP A 207 -2.40 12.25 -3.41
CA ASP A 207 -3.27 12.83 -2.39
C ASP A 207 -4.74 12.82 -2.87
N ALA A 208 -5.02 13.24 -4.11
CA ALA A 208 -6.35 13.20 -4.70
C ALA A 208 -6.92 11.77 -4.77
N ILE A 209 -6.11 10.78 -5.15
CA ILE A 209 -6.51 9.36 -5.16
C ILE A 209 -6.86 8.91 -3.74
N SER A 210 -6.11 9.34 -2.73
CA SER A 210 -6.37 8.96 -1.34
C SER A 210 -7.71 9.47 -0.80
N LEU A 211 -8.22 10.56 -1.38
CA LEU A 211 -9.44 11.25 -0.98
C LEU A 211 -10.68 10.84 -1.76
N VAL A 212 -10.58 9.95 -2.76
CA VAL A 212 -11.76 9.50 -3.50
C VAL A 212 -12.74 8.79 -2.56
N GLN A 213 -14.03 8.89 -2.86
CA GLN A 213 -15.04 8.19 -2.08
C GLN A 213 -14.74 6.70 -2.03
N SER A 214 -14.61 6.14 -0.83
CA SER A 214 -14.31 4.73 -0.60
C SER A 214 -15.41 4.06 0.22
N GLY A 215 -15.58 2.77 0.01
CA GLY A 215 -16.51 1.88 0.70
C GLY A 215 -15.79 0.95 1.69
N PRO A 216 -16.41 -0.19 2.03
CA PRO A 216 -15.81 -1.18 2.91
C PRO A 216 -14.41 -1.61 2.46
N GLY A 217 -13.47 -1.80 3.39
CA GLY A 217 -12.07 -2.12 3.10
C GLY A 217 -11.27 -0.97 2.50
N ASN A 218 -11.76 0.27 2.58
CA ASN A 218 -11.16 1.47 1.98
C ASN A 218 -11.01 1.34 0.45
N ARG A 219 -11.89 0.61 -0.20
CA ARG A 219 -11.91 0.43 -1.66
C ARG A 219 -12.61 1.62 -2.31
N PRO A 220 -12.02 2.26 -3.34
CA PRO A 220 -12.70 3.29 -4.11
C PRO A 220 -14.04 2.81 -4.68
N VAL A 221 -15.10 3.62 -4.51
CA VAL A 221 -16.44 3.34 -5.07
C VAL A 221 -16.38 3.42 -6.61
N THR A 222 -15.70 4.44 -7.12
CA THR A 222 -15.33 4.53 -8.53
C THR A 222 -13.87 4.13 -8.66
N PRO A 223 -13.54 3.03 -9.36
CA PRO A 223 -12.17 2.57 -9.49
C PRO A 223 -11.25 3.62 -10.11
N VAL A 224 -10.10 3.86 -9.47
CA VAL A 224 -8.96 4.56 -10.09
C VAL A 224 -8.05 3.49 -10.68
N ILE A 225 -7.74 3.60 -11.95
CA ILE A 225 -7.11 2.55 -12.76
C ILE A 225 -5.70 3.00 -13.17
N ILE A 226 -4.73 2.10 -13.13
CA ILE A 226 -3.44 2.26 -13.77
C ILE A 226 -3.63 1.95 -15.27
N LEU A 227 -3.41 2.95 -16.12
CA LEU A 227 -3.51 2.81 -17.57
C LEU A 227 -2.24 2.21 -18.18
N GLY A 228 -1.15 2.23 -17.43
CA GLY A 228 0.15 1.70 -17.78
C GLY A 228 1.25 2.36 -16.95
N ILE A 229 2.44 1.77 -16.97
CA ILE A 229 3.63 2.31 -16.30
C ILE A 229 4.75 2.38 -17.33
N ASP A 230 5.19 3.59 -17.64
CA ASP A 230 6.28 3.82 -18.59
C ASP A 230 7.60 3.92 -17.82
N ILE A 231 8.60 3.15 -18.22
CA ILE A 231 9.92 3.13 -17.58
C ILE A 231 10.94 3.81 -18.48
N ALA A 232 11.70 4.74 -17.92
CA ALA A 232 12.86 5.34 -18.58
C ALA A 232 14.14 5.04 -17.81
N LYS A 233 15.19 4.63 -18.55
CA LYS A 233 16.58 4.59 -18.06
C LYS A 233 17.21 5.93 -18.39
N ASN A 234 17.60 6.67 -17.38
CA ASN A 234 18.30 7.96 -17.57
C ASN A 234 19.80 7.72 -17.76
N PRO A 235 20.46 8.55 -18.53
CA PRO A 235 21.91 8.42 -18.77
C PRO A 235 22.74 8.63 -17.50
#